data_706cdd8ba88e5a8bc29d9e38ab782416
#
_entry.id   706cdd8ba88e5a8bc29d9e38ab782416
#
_cell.length_a   1.000
_cell.length_b   1.000
_cell.length_c   1.000
_cell.angle_alpha   90.00
_cell.angle_beta   90.00
_cell.angle_gamma   90.00
#
_symmetry.space_group_name_H-M   'P 1'
#
loop_
_entity.id
_entity.type
_entity.pdbx_description
1 polymer ?
#
loop_
_entity_poly.entity_id
_entity_poly.type
_entity_poly.pdbx_seq_one_letter_code
_entity_poly.pdbx_strand_id
1 'polypeptide(L)' 'MEYCEFQTATRGLSEEKKDMLTAILSDFGFESFYEENGLYKAYIQQNSFTETAFQTTMSDAERFLGKLQFSIAEIP' A
#
# COMPACT_ATOMS: atom_id res chain seq x y z
N MET A 1 18.74 -5.57 -5.74
CA MET A 1 17.90 -5.36 -4.56
C MET A 1 16.46 -5.65 -4.92
N GLU A 2 15.74 -6.38 -4.07
CA GLU A 2 14.39 -6.81 -4.36
C GLU A 2 13.36 -5.97 -3.62
N TYR A 3 12.22 -5.79 -4.25
CA TYR A 3 11.14 -4.99 -3.72
C TYR A 3 9.84 -5.79 -3.67
N CYS A 4 8.94 -5.35 -2.79
CA CYS A 4 7.55 -5.76 -2.82
C CYS A 4 6.73 -4.61 -3.36
N GLU A 5 5.77 -4.93 -4.22
CA GLU A 5 4.88 -3.94 -4.81
C GLU A 5 3.48 -4.09 -4.20
N PHE A 6 3.00 -3.01 -3.62
CA PHE A 6 1.60 -2.90 -3.19
C PHE A 6 0.81 -2.30 -4.33
N GLN A 7 -0.39 -2.82 -4.58
CA GLN A 7 -1.20 -2.34 -5.68
C GLN A 7 -2.67 -2.39 -5.30
N THR A 8 -3.38 -1.31 -5.57
CA THR A 8 -4.82 -1.26 -5.37
C THR A 8 -5.44 -0.36 -6.44
N ALA A 9 -6.71 -0.61 -6.78
CA ALA A 9 -7.40 0.21 -7.77
C ALA A 9 -7.71 1.58 -7.17
N THR A 10 -7.59 2.64 -7.99
CA THR A 10 -7.93 3.99 -7.54
C THR A 10 -9.42 4.24 -7.54
N ARG A 11 -10.19 3.39 -8.21
CA ARG A 11 -11.63 3.53 -8.31
C ARG A 11 -12.26 3.47 -6.93
N GLY A 12 -13.05 4.49 -6.59
CA GLY A 12 -13.66 4.57 -5.29
C GLY A 12 -12.75 5.07 -4.18
N LEU A 13 -11.52 5.42 -4.52
CA LEU A 13 -10.54 5.91 -3.56
C LEU A 13 -10.41 7.41 -3.73
N SER A 14 -10.99 8.18 -2.80
CA SER A 14 -10.94 9.63 -2.86
C SER A 14 -9.52 10.14 -2.66
N GLU A 15 -9.29 11.41 -3.00
CA GLU A 15 -7.97 12.01 -2.75
C GLU A 15 -7.62 11.97 -1.28
N GLU A 16 -8.59 12.21 -0.42
CA GLU A 16 -8.36 12.16 1.02
C GLU A 16 -7.93 10.78 1.46
N LYS A 17 -8.60 9.74 0.94
CA LYS A 17 -8.24 8.36 1.28
C LYS A 17 -6.88 7.99 0.73
N LYS A 18 -6.53 8.47 -0.46
CA LYS A 18 -5.20 8.23 -1.02
C LYS A 18 -4.12 8.86 -0.17
N ASP A 19 -4.36 10.07 0.31
CA ASP A 19 -3.41 10.73 1.20
C ASP A 19 -3.22 9.94 2.50
N MET A 20 -4.31 9.46 3.06
CA MET A 20 -4.24 8.64 4.27
C MET A 20 -3.49 7.34 4.03
N LEU A 21 -3.77 6.69 2.91
CA LEU A 21 -3.11 5.44 2.56
C LEU A 21 -1.61 5.67 2.38
N THR A 22 -1.23 6.76 1.72
CA THR A 22 0.17 7.10 1.52
C THR A 22 0.88 7.30 2.86
N ALA A 23 0.24 7.99 3.80
CA ALA A 23 0.82 8.21 5.12
C ALA A 23 1.00 6.89 5.86
N ILE A 24 0.01 6.01 5.79
CA ILE A 24 0.07 4.71 6.46
C ILE A 24 1.19 3.85 5.88
N LEU A 25 1.27 3.78 4.56
CA LEU A 25 2.28 2.98 3.90
C LEU A 25 3.67 3.56 4.11
N SER A 26 3.79 4.88 4.09
CA SER A 26 5.07 5.54 4.35
C SER A 26 5.57 5.23 5.75
N ASP A 27 4.68 5.27 6.74
CA ASP A 27 5.04 4.91 8.12
C ASP A 27 5.49 3.46 8.22
N PHE A 28 4.90 2.59 7.43
CA PHE A 28 5.27 1.18 7.43
C PHE A 28 6.66 0.94 6.83
N GLY A 29 7.09 1.83 5.94
CA GLY A 29 8.40 1.71 5.31
C GLY A 29 8.40 1.76 3.79
N PHE A 30 7.23 1.99 3.19
CA PHE A 30 7.18 2.14 1.72
C PHE A 30 7.87 3.42 1.31
N GLU A 31 8.59 3.38 0.20
CA GLU A 31 9.48 4.47 -0.23
C GLU A 31 9.02 5.22 -1.46
N SER A 32 8.28 4.57 -2.34
CA SER A 32 7.89 5.16 -3.61
C SER A 32 6.43 4.92 -3.86
N PHE A 33 5.75 5.90 -4.46
CA PHE A 33 4.32 5.86 -4.68
C PHE A 33 4.01 6.36 -6.08
N TYR A 34 3.15 5.64 -6.80
CA TYR A 34 2.79 5.97 -8.18
C TYR A 34 1.31 5.73 -8.43
N GLU A 35 0.75 6.53 -9.33
CA GLU A 35 -0.58 6.26 -9.87
C GLU A 35 -0.45 6.18 -11.37
N GLU A 36 -0.95 5.10 -11.95
CA GLU A 36 -1.00 4.99 -13.40
C GLU A 36 -2.05 3.96 -13.80
N ASN A 37 -2.75 4.24 -14.88
CA ASN A 37 -3.73 3.32 -15.46
C ASN A 37 -4.78 2.84 -14.44
N GLY A 38 -5.22 3.74 -13.55
CA GLY A 38 -6.23 3.41 -12.56
C GLY A 38 -5.73 2.57 -11.40
N LEU A 39 -4.42 2.48 -11.24
CA LEU A 39 -3.80 1.73 -10.14
C LEU A 39 -2.96 2.65 -9.27
N TYR A 40 -3.05 2.43 -7.98
CA TYR A 40 -2.19 3.06 -6.99
C TYR A 40 -1.15 2.03 -6.60
N LYS A 41 0.12 2.37 -6.73
CA LYS A 41 1.22 1.45 -6.48
C LYS A 41 2.21 2.03 -5.48
N ALA A 42 2.75 1.17 -4.63
CA ALA A 42 3.75 1.58 -3.66
C ALA A 42 4.80 0.47 -3.52
N TYR A 43 6.03 0.85 -3.21
CA TYR A 43 7.16 -0.09 -3.19
C TYR A 43 7.90 -0.03 -1.87
N ILE A 44 8.25 -1.21 -1.36
CA ILE A 44 9.03 -1.35 -0.14
C ILE A 44 10.12 -2.39 -0.40
N GLN A 45 11.29 -2.20 0.20
CA GLN A 45 12.35 -3.20 0.09
C GLN A 45 11.90 -4.48 0.79
N GLN A 46 12.20 -5.61 0.17
CA GLN A 46 11.78 -6.90 0.71
C GLN A 46 12.24 -7.13 2.14
N ASN A 47 13.46 -6.74 2.45
CA ASN A 47 13.99 -6.96 3.78
C ASN A 47 13.36 -6.05 4.85
N SER A 48 12.58 -5.07 4.42
CA SER A 48 11.84 -4.20 5.33
C SER A 48 10.38 -4.60 5.43
N PHE A 49 9.96 -5.62 4.70
CA PHE A 49 8.56 -6.03 4.65
C PHE A 49 8.33 -7.26 5.52
N THR A 50 7.38 -7.16 6.44
CA THR A 50 6.93 -8.27 7.27
C THR A 50 5.45 -8.47 7.02
N GLU A 51 5.08 -9.61 6.48
CA GLU A 51 3.70 -9.85 6.08
C GLU A 51 2.72 -9.75 7.24
N THR A 52 3.06 -10.34 8.37
CA THR A 52 2.18 -10.31 9.54
C THR A 52 1.93 -8.88 10.02
N ALA A 53 2.99 -8.09 10.11
CA ALA A 53 2.86 -6.70 10.52
C ALA A 53 2.06 -5.90 9.50
N PHE A 54 2.25 -6.19 8.21
CA PHE A 54 1.52 -5.50 7.16
C PHE A 54 0.02 -5.81 7.22
N GLN A 55 -0.34 -7.08 7.46
CA GLN A 55 -1.74 -7.46 7.57
C GLN A 55 -2.41 -6.72 8.74
N THR A 56 -1.72 -6.61 9.86
CA THR A 56 -2.24 -5.88 11.01
C THR A 56 -2.44 -4.41 10.67
N THR A 57 -1.45 -3.81 10.01
CA THR A 57 -1.53 -2.41 9.60
C THR A 57 -2.71 -2.17 8.67
N MET A 58 -2.92 -3.05 7.69
CA MET A 58 -4.02 -2.88 6.75
C MET A 58 -5.38 -3.12 7.41
N SER A 59 -5.46 -4.07 8.34
CA SER A 59 -6.69 -4.28 9.10
C SER A 59 -7.08 -3.00 9.86
N ASP A 60 -6.11 -2.38 10.50
CA ASP A 60 -6.36 -1.13 11.23
C ASP A 60 -6.74 -0.01 10.27
N ALA A 61 -6.09 0.06 9.12
CA ALA A 61 -6.35 1.10 8.13
C ALA A 61 -7.77 1.01 7.58
N GLU A 62 -8.34 -0.18 7.50
CA GLU A 62 -9.70 -0.35 6.99
C GLU A 62 -10.75 0.35 7.84
N ARG A 63 -10.43 0.65 9.08
CA ARG A 63 -11.35 1.43 9.94
C ARG A 63 -11.56 2.83 9.38
N PHE A 64 -10.58 3.37 8.66
CA PHE A 64 -10.63 4.72 8.12
C PHE A 64 -10.88 4.73 6.62
N LEU A 65 -10.31 3.75 5.93
CA LEU A 65 -10.37 3.69 4.47
C LEU A 65 -11.55 2.90 3.94
N GLY A 66 -12.21 2.13 4.82
CA GLY A 66 -13.18 1.15 4.38
C GLY A 66 -12.45 -0.07 3.85
N LYS A 67 -13.22 -1.04 3.36
CA LYS A 67 -12.64 -2.26 2.86
C LYS A 67 -11.84 -1.98 1.59
N LEU A 68 -10.60 -2.42 1.56
CA LEU A 68 -9.69 -2.16 0.46
C LEU A 68 -9.20 -3.48 -0.12
N GLN A 69 -9.34 -3.63 -1.43
CA GLN A 69 -8.81 -4.80 -2.12
C GLN A 69 -7.44 -4.43 -2.69
N PHE A 70 -6.43 -5.17 -2.25
CA PHE A 70 -5.06 -4.89 -2.68
C PHE A 70 -4.32 -6.18 -2.91
N SER A 71 -3.17 -6.07 -3.56
CA SER A 71 -2.26 -7.20 -3.73
C SER A 71 -0.84 -6.78 -3.39
N ILE A 72 -0.06 -7.76 -2.97
CA ILE A 72 1.38 -7.59 -2.72
C ILE A 72 2.09 -8.60 -3.60
N ALA A 73 3.07 -8.16 -4.36
CA ALA A 73 3.86 -9.02 -5.22
C ALA A 73 5.34 -8.72 -5.02
N GLU A 74 6.16 -9.76 -5.11
CA GLU A 74 7.61 -9.58 -5.05
C GLU A 74 8.11 -9.21 -6.44
N ILE A 75 9.00 -8.24 -6.50
CA ILE A 75 9.60 -7.78 -7.75
C ILE A 75 11.10 -7.92 -7.60
N PRO A 76 11.77 -8.65 -8.53
CA PRO A 76 13.22 -8.81 -8.50
C PRO A 76 13.94 -7.48 -8.69
#